data_f93cead6fe2589506c55107695835b7b
#
_entry.id   f93cead6fe2589506c55107695835b7b
#
_cell.length_a   1.000
_cell.length_b   1.000
_cell.length_c   1.000
_cell.angle_alpha   90.00
_cell.angle_beta   90.00
_cell.angle_gamma   90.00
#
_symmetry.space_group_name_H-M   'P 1'
#
loop_
_entity.id
_entity.type
_entity.pdbx_description
1 polymer ?
#
loop_
_entity_poly.entity_id
_entity_poly.type
_entity_poly.pdbx_seq_one_letter_code
_entity_poly.pdbx_strand_id
1 'polypeptide(L)'
;MKLPAFEYACPTTLSEAVALLASHDGDAKALAGGQSLMPMMAFRVAQPSLLVDLRKLPNLREIKIGADGVRLGALVRWRDILDDARLATAHPLLQAAISHVAPY
;
A
#
# COMPACT_ATOMS: atom_id res chain seq x y z
N MET A 1 5.81 -21.89 3.51
CA MET A 1 7.00 -21.43 4.25
C MET A 1 6.56 -20.53 5.38
N LYS A 2 7.26 -20.60 6.51
CA LYS A 2 6.99 -19.72 7.63
C LYS A 2 7.64 -18.36 7.41
N LEU A 3 6.94 -17.30 7.84
CA LEU A 3 7.52 -15.98 7.86
C LEU A 3 8.56 -15.86 8.98
N PRO A 4 9.57 -14.98 8.86
CA PRO A 4 10.45 -14.65 9.98
C PRO A 4 9.66 -13.99 11.11
N ALA A 5 10.21 -14.04 12.32
CA ALA A 5 9.58 -13.36 13.46
C ALA A 5 9.57 -11.84 13.25
N PHE A 6 8.46 -11.19 13.61
CA PHE A 6 8.31 -9.74 13.51
C PHE A 6 7.29 -9.24 14.52
N GLU A 7 7.39 -7.97 14.87
CA GLU A 7 6.36 -7.28 15.61
C GLU A 7 5.32 -6.68 14.66
N TYR A 8 4.11 -6.48 15.14
CA TYR A 8 3.00 -5.98 14.34
C TYR A 8 2.32 -4.83 15.06
N ALA A 9 2.08 -3.74 14.34
CA ALA A 9 1.33 -2.60 14.82
C ALA A 9 0.27 -2.21 13.79
N CYS A 10 -0.89 -1.76 14.26
CA CYS A 10 -1.98 -1.31 13.39
C CYS A 10 -2.49 0.05 13.90
N PRO A 11 -1.74 1.13 13.61
CA PRO A 11 -2.09 2.45 14.13
C PRO A 11 -3.37 3.00 13.51
N THR A 12 -4.01 3.93 14.21
CA THR A 12 -5.24 4.56 13.78
C THR A 12 -5.04 5.99 13.31
N THR A 13 -3.85 6.57 13.50
CA THR A 13 -3.52 7.93 13.05
C THR A 13 -2.26 7.92 12.20
N LEU A 14 -2.18 8.83 11.26
CA LEU A 14 -1.01 8.97 10.40
C LEU A 14 0.25 9.32 11.20
N SER A 15 0.13 10.21 12.18
CA SER A 15 1.29 10.60 12.99
C SER A 15 1.84 9.42 13.80
N GLU A 16 0.98 8.54 14.31
CA GLU A 16 1.41 7.33 14.99
C GLU A 16 2.13 6.37 14.02
N ALA A 17 1.59 6.19 12.82
CA ALA A 17 2.21 5.34 11.81
C ALA A 17 3.60 5.85 11.43
N VAL A 18 3.74 7.16 11.21
CA VAL A 18 5.02 7.77 10.86
C VAL A 18 6.03 7.61 12.01
N ALA A 19 5.59 7.81 13.25
CA ALA A 19 6.45 7.63 14.42
C ALA A 19 6.93 6.19 14.57
N LEU A 20 6.05 5.21 14.35
CA LEU A 20 6.42 3.79 14.39
C LEU A 20 7.44 3.43 13.31
N LEU A 21 7.24 3.90 12.09
CA LEU A 21 8.18 3.66 11.00
C LEU A 21 9.55 4.29 11.29
N ALA A 22 9.58 5.47 11.89
CA ALA A 22 10.81 6.16 12.24
C ALA A 22 11.53 5.50 13.40
N SER A 23 10.81 4.92 14.37
CA SER A 23 11.38 4.39 15.62
C SER A 23 12.30 3.19 15.41
N HIS A 24 12.19 2.49 14.30
CA HIS A 24 12.97 1.27 14.01
C HIS A 24 14.10 1.50 13.01
N ASP A 25 14.45 2.73 12.74
CA ASP A 25 15.63 3.14 11.97
C ASP A 25 15.79 2.37 10.65
N GLY A 26 14.72 2.33 9.86
CA GLY A 26 14.71 1.64 8.56
C GLY A 26 14.39 0.15 8.60
N ASP A 27 14.24 -0.43 9.79
CA ASP A 27 13.89 -1.84 9.95
C ASP A 27 12.39 -2.09 10.13
N ALA A 28 11.59 -1.07 9.92
CA ALA A 28 10.13 -1.17 9.89
C ALA A 28 9.65 -1.04 8.44
N LYS A 29 8.60 -1.76 8.10
CA LYS A 29 7.97 -1.66 6.77
C LYS A 29 6.48 -1.42 6.91
N ALA A 30 5.96 -0.57 6.03
CA ALA A 30 4.53 -0.36 5.92
C ALA A 30 3.88 -1.53 5.20
N LEU A 31 2.76 -2.01 5.75
CA LEU A 31 1.98 -3.10 5.17
C LEU A 31 0.67 -2.53 4.63
N ALA A 32 0.48 -2.58 3.32
CA ALA A 32 -0.77 -2.23 2.67
C ALA A 32 -1.49 -3.54 2.27
N GLY A 33 -1.43 -3.92 1.01
CA GLY A 33 -2.04 -5.17 0.54
C GLY A 33 -1.24 -6.42 0.83
N GLY A 34 0.08 -6.30 1.02
CA GLY A 34 0.95 -7.42 1.33
C GLY A 34 1.31 -8.32 0.15
N GLN A 35 0.87 -8.00 -1.05
CA GLN A 35 1.05 -8.88 -2.22
C GLN A 35 2.51 -9.09 -2.61
N SER A 36 3.36 -8.10 -2.37
CA SER A 36 4.81 -8.21 -2.61
C SER A 36 5.57 -8.48 -1.32
N LEU A 37 5.20 -7.81 -0.23
CA LEU A 37 5.92 -7.88 1.04
C LEU A 37 5.86 -9.27 1.66
N MET A 38 4.68 -9.92 1.67
CA MET A 38 4.53 -11.24 2.27
C MET A 38 5.39 -12.30 1.58
N PRO A 39 5.39 -12.41 0.24
CA PRO A 39 6.31 -13.32 -0.43
C PRO A 39 7.79 -13.01 -0.16
N MET A 40 8.17 -11.73 -0.16
CA MET A 40 9.56 -11.34 0.15
C MET A 40 9.98 -11.79 1.55
N MET A 41 9.08 -11.71 2.52
CA MET A 41 9.35 -12.20 3.88
C MET A 41 9.41 -13.71 3.94
N ALA A 42 8.53 -14.41 3.22
CA ALA A 42 8.52 -15.87 3.17
C ALA A 42 9.83 -16.42 2.58
N PHE A 43 10.40 -15.75 1.58
CA PHE A 43 11.67 -16.13 0.97
C PHE A 43 12.88 -15.49 1.64
N ARG A 44 12.70 -14.80 2.76
CA ARG A 44 13.78 -14.15 3.54
C ARG A 44 14.52 -13.05 2.76
N VAL A 45 13.93 -12.52 1.70
CA VAL A 45 14.47 -11.36 0.97
C VAL A 45 14.29 -10.08 1.77
N ALA A 46 13.20 -9.99 2.54
CA ALA A 46 12.95 -8.91 3.48
C ALA A 46 12.67 -9.50 4.86
N GLN A 47 13.29 -8.96 5.89
CA GLN A 47 13.12 -9.43 7.28
C GLN A 47 12.98 -8.22 8.22
N PRO A 48 11.92 -7.40 8.06
CA PRO A 48 11.70 -6.27 8.96
C PRO A 48 11.35 -6.78 10.36
N SER A 49 11.79 -6.04 11.38
CA SER A 49 11.44 -6.36 12.77
C SER A 49 10.04 -5.88 13.14
N LEU A 50 9.51 -4.89 12.42
CA LEU A 50 8.18 -4.34 12.65
C LEU A 50 7.42 -4.17 11.35
N LEU A 51 6.16 -4.63 11.33
CA LEU A 51 5.21 -4.31 10.27
C LEU A 51 4.20 -3.30 10.81
N VAL A 52 4.05 -2.20 10.09
CA VAL A 52 3.07 -1.15 10.40
C VAL A 52 1.92 -1.31 9.40
N ASP A 53 0.82 -1.89 9.86
CA ASP A 53 -0.36 -2.14 9.03
C ASP A 53 -1.16 -0.85 8.87
N LEU A 54 -1.40 -0.45 7.62
CA LEU A 54 -2.04 0.82 7.29
C LEU A 54 -3.56 0.74 7.24
N ARG A 55 -4.15 -0.44 7.39
CA ARG A 55 -5.59 -0.66 7.09
C ARG A 55 -6.55 0.19 7.91
N LYS A 56 -6.16 0.63 9.10
CA LYS A 56 -7.02 1.45 9.99
C LYS A 56 -6.76 2.95 9.85
N LEU A 57 -5.82 3.36 9.00
CA LEU A 57 -5.58 4.77 8.76
C LEU A 57 -6.70 5.36 7.90
N PRO A 58 -7.16 6.58 8.20
CA PRO A 58 -8.19 7.23 7.39
C PRO A 58 -7.62 7.74 6.05
N ASN A 59 -8.50 7.89 5.08
CA ASN A 59 -8.23 8.57 3.80
C ASN A 59 -7.21 7.89 2.88
N LEU A 60 -6.81 6.64 3.13
CA LEU A 60 -5.85 5.96 2.28
C LEU A 60 -6.49 5.13 1.16
N ARG A 61 -7.83 5.10 1.08
CA ARG A 61 -8.55 4.39 0.01
C ARG A 61 -9.14 5.34 -1.02
N GLU A 62 -8.75 6.60 -0.99
CA GLU A 62 -9.30 7.61 -1.86
C GLU A 62 -8.53 7.73 -3.17
N ILE A 63 -9.27 7.96 -4.26
CA ILE A 63 -8.73 8.35 -5.55
C ILE A 63 -9.14 9.81 -5.77
N LYS A 64 -8.16 10.71 -5.82
CA LYS A 64 -8.40 12.14 -6.02
C LYS A 64 -7.90 12.55 -7.40
N ILE A 65 -8.76 13.19 -8.17
CA ILE A 65 -8.46 13.66 -9.51
C ILE A 65 -8.57 15.18 -9.51
N GLY A 66 -7.47 15.85 -9.85
CA GLY A 66 -7.41 17.30 -9.91
C GLY A 66 -6.74 17.77 -11.20
N ALA A 67 -6.64 19.08 -11.35
CA ALA A 67 -6.02 19.70 -12.53
C ALA A 67 -4.55 19.30 -12.69
N ASP A 68 -3.85 19.04 -11.59
CA ASP A 68 -2.42 18.73 -11.60
C ASP A 68 -2.10 17.25 -11.68
N GLY A 69 -3.10 16.39 -11.61
CA GLY A 69 -2.87 14.95 -11.71
C GLY A 69 -3.82 14.11 -10.87
N VAL A 70 -3.44 12.86 -10.67
CA VAL A 70 -4.18 11.88 -9.91
C VAL A 70 -3.41 11.53 -8.64
N ARG A 71 -4.10 11.51 -7.51
CA ARG A 71 -3.55 11.07 -6.23
C ARG A 71 -4.22 9.79 -5.79
N LEU A 72 -3.43 8.75 -5.54
CA LEU A 72 -3.91 7.45 -5.09
C LEU A 72 -3.46 7.23 -3.64
N GLY A 73 -4.40 6.93 -2.76
CA GLY A 73 -4.07 6.53 -1.40
C GLY A 73 -3.37 5.17 -1.37
N ALA A 74 -2.57 4.94 -0.34
CA ALA A 74 -1.74 3.72 -0.25
C ALA A 74 -2.55 2.43 -0.17
N LEU A 75 -3.84 2.48 0.18
CA LEU A 75 -4.72 1.32 0.28
C LEU A 75 -5.68 1.18 -0.91
N VAL A 76 -5.51 2.01 -1.95
CA VAL A 76 -6.29 1.86 -3.18
C VAL A 76 -5.87 0.56 -3.86
N ARG A 77 -6.86 -0.22 -4.29
CA ARG A 77 -6.65 -1.51 -4.96
C ARG A 77 -6.63 -1.32 -6.47
N TRP A 78 -5.96 -2.25 -7.17
CA TRP A 78 -5.99 -2.25 -8.64
C TRP A 78 -7.42 -2.24 -9.16
N ARG A 79 -8.31 -2.99 -8.52
CA ARG A 79 -9.71 -3.06 -8.92
C ARG A 79 -10.41 -1.70 -8.83
N ASP A 80 -10.12 -0.94 -7.79
CA ASP A 80 -10.69 0.40 -7.62
C ASP A 80 -10.29 1.33 -8.77
N ILE A 81 -9.04 1.22 -9.23
CA ILE A 81 -8.53 2.00 -10.36
C ILE A 81 -9.20 1.57 -11.66
N LEU A 82 -9.34 0.27 -11.89
CA LEU A 82 -9.97 -0.25 -13.10
C LEU A 82 -11.44 0.12 -13.19
N ASP A 83 -12.14 0.15 -12.06
CA ASP A 83 -13.57 0.42 -12.00
C ASP A 83 -13.91 1.91 -11.92
N ASP A 84 -12.93 2.80 -11.77
CA ASP A 84 -13.19 4.23 -11.64
C ASP A 84 -13.34 4.86 -13.02
N ALA A 85 -14.57 5.18 -13.40
CA ALA A 85 -14.89 5.78 -14.70
C ALA A 85 -14.21 7.13 -14.94
N ARG A 86 -13.91 7.89 -13.87
CA ARG A 86 -13.24 9.18 -13.99
C ARG A 86 -11.82 9.03 -14.53
N LEU A 87 -11.15 7.93 -14.20
CA LEU A 87 -9.78 7.66 -14.64
C LEU A 87 -9.70 7.30 -16.12
N ALA A 88 -10.77 6.79 -16.71
CA ALA A 88 -10.82 6.53 -18.15
C ALA A 88 -10.59 7.82 -18.96
N THR A 89 -11.03 8.96 -18.42
CA THR A 89 -10.82 10.27 -19.04
C THR A 89 -9.57 10.96 -18.52
N ALA A 90 -9.38 10.95 -17.18
CA ALA A 90 -8.30 11.71 -16.54
C ALA A 90 -6.93 11.06 -16.73
N HIS A 91 -6.85 9.72 -16.75
CA HIS A 91 -5.57 9.02 -16.86
C HIS A 91 -5.72 7.63 -17.47
N PRO A 92 -6.04 7.56 -18.78
CA PRO A 92 -6.27 6.26 -19.43
C PRO A 92 -5.05 5.33 -19.42
N LEU A 93 -3.84 5.87 -19.46
CA LEU A 93 -2.62 5.07 -19.40
C LEU A 93 -2.50 4.29 -18.10
N LEU A 94 -2.89 4.90 -16.97
CA LEU A 94 -2.87 4.23 -15.66
C LEU A 94 -3.75 2.98 -15.67
N GLN A 95 -4.99 3.09 -16.16
CA GLN A 95 -5.91 1.94 -16.24
C GLN A 95 -5.37 0.87 -17.19
N ALA A 96 -4.83 1.26 -18.33
CA ALA A 96 -4.25 0.34 -19.29
C ALA A 96 -3.07 -0.43 -18.67
N ALA A 97 -2.18 0.26 -17.98
CA ALA A 97 -1.03 -0.36 -17.31
C ALA A 97 -1.48 -1.37 -16.24
N ILE A 98 -2.46 -1.00 -15.42
CA ILE A 98 -2.94 -1.86 -14.34
C ILE A 98 -3.62 -3.12 -14.87
N SER A 99 -4.32 -3.05 -16.01
CA SER A 99 -4.93 -4.23 -16.61
C SER A 99 -3.92 -5.31 -16.98
N HIS A 100 -2.66 -4.94 -17.17
CA HIS A 100 -1.57 -5.89 -17.45
C HIS A 100 -0.84 -6.38 -16.20
N VAL A 101 -0.96 -5.65 -15.08
CA VAL A 101 -0.27 -6.01 -13.83
C VAL A 101 -1.13 -6.96 -12.99
N ALA A 102 -2.43 -6.70 -12.92
CA ALA A 102 -3.35 -7.44 -12.06
C ALA A 102 -4.65 -7.71 -12.83
N PRO A 103 -4.71 -8.79 -13.60
CA PRO A 103 -5.85 -9.06 -14.49
C PRO A 103 -7.12 -9.57 -13.79
N TYR A 104 -7.17 -9.64 -12.47
CA TYR A 104 -8.37 -10.06 -11.74
C TYR A 104 -9.16 -8.93 -11.10
#